data_9dc3ee434979a4f2901074822bef0f4d
#
_entry.id   9dc3ee434979a4f2901074822bef0f4d
#
_cell.length_a   1.000
_cell.length_b   1.000
_cell.length_c   1.000
_cell.angle_alpha   90.00
_cell.angle_beta   90.00
_cell.angle_gamma   90.00
#
_symmetry.space_group_name_H-M   'P 1'
#
loop_
_entity.id
_entity.type
_entity.pdbx_description
1 polymer ?
#
loop_
_entity_poly.entity_id
_entity_poly.type
_entity_poly.pdbx_seq_one_letter_code
_entity_poly.pdbx_strand_id
1 'polypeptide(L)'
;MISVNSYCFLSDEDQKQLYEKAGGEPVSESRILEVRLTIENTTAESKKVIMSDLYVEGIGMQNGVSKYIIDSSEERYSSLQQELQPGERKKICFPYNILPNQISKKEWETIEERRFWLVFSSYPIKKKLLLS
;
A
#
# COMPACT_ATOMS: atom_id res chain seq x y z
N MET A 1 12.16 11.84 0.32
CA MET A 1 12.18 11.09 -0.95
C MET A 1 11.56 9.71 -0.75
N ILE A 2 10.73 9.31 -1.68
CA ILE A 2 10.06 8.01 -1.64
C ILE A 2 10.42 7.23 -2.90
N SER A 3 10.79 5.96 -2.75
CA SER A 3 11.03 5.07 -3.88
C SER A 3 10.32 3.74 -3.68
N VAL A 4 9.86 3.15 -4.78
CA VAL A 4 9.22 1.83 -4.77
C VAL A 4 10.28 0.76 -4.96
N ASN A 5 10.37 -0.20 -4.02
CA ASN A 5 11.31 -1.31 -4.12
C ASN A 5 10.69 -2.49 -4.87
N SER A 6 9.46 -2.84 -4.51
CA SER A 6 8.72 -3.92 -5.13
C SER A 6 7.23 -3.84 -4.79
N TYR A 7 6.43 -4.57 -5.52
CA TYR A 7 5.01 -4.76 -5.20
C TYR A 7 4.59 -6.15 -5.65
N CYS A 8 3.57 -6.69 -5.00
CA CYS A 8 2.97 -7.95 -5.42
C CYS A 8 1.54 -8.07 -4.91
N PHE A 9 0.71 -8.79 -5.65
CA PHE A 9 -0.57 -9.26 -5.14
C PHE A 9 -0.31 -10.50 -4.29
N LEU A 10 -0.86 -10.54 -3.08
CA LEU A 10 -0.72 -11.71 -2.22
C LEU A 10 -1.46 -12.92 -2.82
N SER A 11 -0.93 -14.12 -2.57
CA SER A 11 -1.61 -15.36 -2.91
C SER A 11 -2.88 -15.49 -2.07
N ASP A 12 -3.83 -16.31 -2.53
CA ASP A 12 -5.07 -16.57 -1.80
C ASP A 12 -4.78 -17.13 -0.41
N GLU A 13 -3.78 -17.98 -0.28
CA GLU A 13 -3.39 -18.57 0.99
C GLU A 13 -2.82 -17.53 1.96
N ASP A 14 -1.90 -16.70 1.52
CA ASP A 14 -1.32 -15.64 2.35
C ASP A 14 -2.38 -14.65 2.80
N GLN A 15 -3.28 -14.28 1.90
CA GLN A 15 -4.37 -13.38 2.18
C GLN A 15 -5.33 -13.97 3.22
N LYS A 16 -5.66 -15.24 3.09
CA LYS A 16 -6.50 -15.97 4.04
C LYS A 16 -5.87 -15.97 5.43
N GLN A 17 -4.57 -16.24 5.53
CA GLN A 17 -3.86 -16.23 6.81
C GLN A 17 -3.90 -14.86 7.49
N LEU A 18 -3.77 -13.79 6.73
CA LEU A 18 -3.85 -12.43 7.26
C LEU A 18 -5.23 -12.12 7.83
N TYR A 19 -6.29 -12.51 7.15
CA TYR A 19 -7.65 -12.30 7.63
C TYR A 19 -7.96 -13.15 8.87
N GLU A 20 -7.52 -14.40 8.90
CA GLU A 20 -7.68 -15.26 10.07
C GLU A 20 -6.98 -14.67 11.29
N LYS A 21 -5.76 -14.17 11.12
CA LYS A 21 -4.99 -13.51 12.16
C LYS A 21 -5.67 -12.26 12.68
N ALA A 22 -6.35 -11.53 11.80
CA ALA A 22 -7.14 -10.36 12.17
C ALA A 22 -8.44 -10.71 12.89
N GLY A 23 -8.78 -11.99 13.02
CA GLY A 23 -10.00 -12.46 13.68
C GLY A 23 -11.26 -12.30 12.86
N GLY A 24 -11.13 -12.04 11.57
CA GLY A 24 -12.25 -11.88 10.64
C GLY A 24 -12.24 -12.90 9.52
N GLU A 25 -13.34 -12.94 8.76
CA GLU A 25 -13.39 -13.70 7.53
C GLU A 25 -12.89 -12.85 6.37
N PRO A 26 -12.29 -13.47 5.33
CA PRO A 26 -11.89 -12.73 4.14
C PRO A 26 -13.10 -12.05 3.51
N VAL A 27 -12.93 -10.78 3.14
CA VAL A 27 -13.91 -10.13 2.27
C VAL A 27 -13.86 -10.90 0.95
N SER A 28 -14.99 -11.45 0.56
CA SER A 28 -15.14 -12.24 -0.65
C SER A 28 -14.54 -11.52 -1.86
N GLU A 29 -13.60 -12.19 -2.54
CA GLU A 29 -13.00 -11.75 -3.79
C GLU A 29 -12.09 -10.52 -3.74
N SER A 30 -11.86 -9.90 -2.58
CA SER A 30 -10.88 -8.80 -2.52
C SER A 30 -9.46 -9.32 -2.71
N ARG A 31 -8.56 -8.46 -3.21
CA ARG A 31 -7.15 -8.75 -3.36
C ARG A 31 -6.33 -7.75 -2.54
N ILE A 32 -5.27 -8.22 -1.95
CA ILE A 32 -4.32 -7.35 -1.24
C ILE A 32 -3.11 -7.12 -2.14
N LEU A 33 -2.85 -5.85 -2.43
CA LEU A 33 -1.66 -5.39 -3.12
C LEU A 33 -0.67 -4.92 -2.06
N GLU A 34 0.43 -5.65 -1.92
CA GLU A 34 1.49 -5.31 -0.96
C GLU A 34 2.55 -4.47 -1.66
N VAL A 35 2.86 -3.31 -1.09
CA VAL A 35 3.83 -2.38 -1.66
C VAL A 35 4.99 -2.20 -0.68
N ARG A 36 6.21 -2.40 -1.14
CA ARG A 36 7.44 -2.19 -0.38
C ARG A 36 8.14 -0.95 -0.88
N LEU A 37 8.43 -0.07 0.07
CA LEU A 37 8.97 1.25 -0.22
C LEU A 37 10.25 1.50 0.57
N THR A 38 11.06 2.42 0.06
CA THR A 38 12.11 3.09 0.85
C THR A 38 11.73 4.55 0.98
N ILE A 39 11.74 5.06 2.21
CA ILE A 39 11.58 6.50 2.48
C ILE A 39 12.87 7.04 3.08
N GLU A 40 13.21 8.26 2.73
CA GLU A 40 14.45 8.91 3.17
C GLU A 40 14.19 10.37 3.50
N ASN A 41 14.69 10.79 4.65
CA ASN A 41 14.67 12.21 5.03
C ASN A 41 15.94 12.89 4.53
N THR A 42 15.83 13.64 3.45
CA THR A 42 16.96 14.39 2.85
C THR A 42 17.10 15.79 3.40
N THR A 43 16.32 16.15 4.43
CA THR A 43 16.37 17.49 5.04
C THR A 43 17.24 17.50 6.30
N ALA A 44 17.50 18.68 6.82
CA ALA A 44 18.29 18.89 8.05
C ALA A 44 17.45 18.79 9.33
N GLU A 45 16.15 18.55 9.22
CA GLU A 45 15.21 18.47 10.35
C GLU A 45 14.52 17.13 10.41
N SER A 46 14.14 16.68 11.61
CA SER A 46 13.30 15.49 11.79
C SER A 46 11.95 15.68 11.08
N LYS A 47 11.47 14.63 10.43
CA LYS A 47 10.21 14.63 9.70
C LYS A 47 9.30 13.51 10.15
N LYS A 48 8.00 13.78 10.23
CA LYS A 48 6.96 12.77 10.39
C LYS A 48 6.28 12.55 9.06
N VAL A 49 6.12 11.29 8.69
CA VAL A 49 5.41 10.90 7.49
C VAL A 49 4.17 10.11 7.90
N ILE A 50 3.01 10.56 7.43
CA ILE A 50 1.73 9.89 7.69
C ILE A 50 1.39 9.06 6.47
N MET A 51 1.58 7.75 6.58
CA MET A 51 1.45 6.83 5.45
C MET A 51 0.00 6.60 5.04
N SER A 52 -0.98 6.92 5.89
CA SER A 52 -2.39 6.85 5.53
C SER A 52 -2.79 7.87 4.46
N ASP A 53 -1.97 8.89 4.22
CA ASP A 53 -2.21 9.87 3.16
C ASP A 53 -1.80 9.35 1.77
N LEU A 54 -1.06 8.24 1.71
CA LEU A 54 -0.66 7.60 0.47
C LEU A 54 -1.72 6.60 0.03
N TYR A 55 -2.00 6.56 -1.27
CA TYR A 55 -2.95 5.61 -1.83
C TYR A 55 -2.47 5.04 -3.16
N VAL A 56 -3.03 3.90 -3.54
CA VAL A 56 -2.75 3.25 -4.81
C VAL A 56 -3.83 3.64 -5.81
N GLU A 57 -3.42 4.00 -7.01
CA GLU A 57 -4.30 4.37 -8.11
C GLU A 57 -4.06 3.47 -9.32
N GLY A 58 -5.13 3.02 -9.95
CA GLY A 58 -5.08 2.26 -11.19
C GLY A 58 -6.48 1.90 -11.67
N ILE A 59 -6.65 1.75 -12.97
CA ILE A 59 -7.92 1.33 -13.58
C ILE A 59 -9.11 2.21 -13.14
N GLY A 60 -8.86 3.50 -12.90
CA GLY A 60 -9.90 4.43 -12.43
C GLY A 60 -10.26 4.31 -10.96
N MET A 61 -9.56 3.48 -10.18
CA MET A 61 -9.81 3.36 -8.74
C MET A 61 -8.69 3.98 -7.92
N GLN A 62 -9.06 4.31 -6.67
CA GLN A 62 -8.14 4.83 -5.65
C GLN A 62 -8.40 4.07 -4.37
N ASN A 63 -7.36 3.47 -3.80
CA ASN A 63 -7.48 2.67 -2.58
C ASN A 63 -6.39 3.04 -1.57
N GLY A 64 -6.82 3.30 -0.33
CA GLY A 64 -5.92 3.54 0.78
C GLY A 64 -5.38 2.26 1.39
N VAL A 65 -4.49 2.41 2.36
CA VAL A 65 -3.95 1.28 3.13
C VAL A 65 -5.07 0.59 3.93
N SER A 66 -4.91 -0.70 4.13
CA SER A 66 -5.80 -1.48 5.00
C SER A 66 -5.31 -1.40 6.44
N LYS A 67 -5.83 -0.45 7.21
CA LYS A 67 -5.48 -0.29 8.62
C LYS A 67 -5.78 -1.56 9.44
N TYR A 68 -6.89 -2.20 9.14
CA TYR A 68 -7.30 -3.43 9.80
C TYR A 68 -6.25 -4.54 9.69
N ILE A 69 -5.71 -4.73 8.50
CA ILE A 69 -4.64 -5.71 8.26
C ILE A 69 -3.34 -5.29 8.93
N ILE A 70 -2.99 -4.01 8.89
CA ILE A 70 -1.77 -3.48 9.52
C ILE A 70 -1.80 -3.72 11.02
N ASP A 71 -2.89 -3.36 11.69
CA ASP A 71 -3.02 -3.46 13.14
C ASP A 71 -2.96 -4.92 13.64
N SER A 72 -3.39 -5.87 12.83
CA SER A 72 -3.37 -7.28 13.19
C SER A 72 -2.11 -8.03 12.75
N SER A 73 -1.22 -7.39 11.99
CA SER A 73 -0.01 -8.01 11.44
C SER A 73 1.19 -7.08 11.55
N GLU A 74 1.45 -6.56 12.76
CA GLU A 74 2.53 -5.61 13.03
C GLU A 74 3.92 -6.15 12.69
N GLU A 75 4.12 -7.46 12.75
CA GLU A 75 5.39 -8.09 12.38
C GLU A 75 5.64 -8.08 10.87
N ARG A 76 4.59 -7.95 10.06
CA ARG A 76 4.71 -7.93 8.60
C ARG A 76 4.66 -6.51 8.03
N TYR A 77 3.81 -5.67 8.59
CA TYR A 77 3.56 -4.33 8.07
C TYR A 77 4.04 -3.24 9.01
N SER A 78 4.42 -2.12 8.41
CA SER A 78 4.98 -0.99 9.13
C SER A 78 3.88 -0.12 9.77
N SER A 79 4.26 0.69 10.76
CA SER A 79 3.34 1.66 11.35
C SER A 79 2.96 2.75 10.34
N LEU A 80 1.71 3.20 10.41
CA LEU A 80 1.21 4.28 9.56
C LEU A 80 1.87 5.62 9.81
N GLN A 81 2.45 5.83 11.00
CA GLN A 81 3.24 7.03 11.29
C GLN A 81 4.72 6.65 11.33
N GLN A 82 5.51 7.30 10.53
CA GLN A 82 6.95 7.10 10.49
C GLN A 82 7.64 8.41 10.85
N GLU A 83 8.61 8.34 11.75
CA GLU A 83 9.46 9.47 12.10
C GLU A 83 10.86 9.21 11.58
N LEU A 84 11.40 10.17 10.84
CA LEU A 84 12.71 10.06 10.23
C LEU A 84 13.61 11.19 10.73
N GLN A 85 14.77 10.82 11.27
CA GLN A 85 15.83 11.76 11.59
C GLN A 85 16.51 12.24 10.31
N PRO A 86 17.24 13.38 10.34
CA PRO A 86 17.97 13.83 9.17
C PRO A 86 18.89 12.74 8.61
N GLY A 87 18.77 12.47 7.31
CA GLY A 87 19.55 11.45 6.60
C GLY A 87 19.10 10.02 6.81
N GLU A 88 18.09 9.78 7.61
CA GLU A 88 17.59 8.42 7.87
C GLU A 88 16.84 7.85 6.69
N ARG A 89 17.06 6.56 6.41
CA ARG A 89 16.35 5.77 5.43
C ARG A 89 15.65 4.60 6.12
N LYS A 90 14.41 4.33 5.73
CA LYS A 90 13.68 3.17 6.23
C LYS A 90 13.03 2.41 5.08
N LYS A 91 13.05 1.09 5.18
CA LYS A 91 12.26 0.21 4.32
C LYS A 91 10.94 -0.08 5.02
N ILE A 92 9.85 0.16 4.34
CA ILE A 92 8.51 0.00 4.87
C ILE A 92 7.64 -0.81 3.91
N CYS A 93 6.60 -1.45 4.46
CA CYS A 93 5.72 -2.31 3.71
C CYS A 93 4.28 -2.07 4.13
N PHE A 94 3.38 -1.92 3.17
CA PHE A 94 1.96 -1.66 3.43
C PHE A 94 1.05 -2.49 2.52
N PRO A 95 -0.12 -2.92 3.05
CA PRO A 95 -1.14 -3.59 2.28
C PRO A 95 -2.21 -2.61 1.80
N TYR A 96 -2.62 -2.75 0.55
CA TYR A 96 -3.72 -2.00 -0.04
C TYR A 96 -4.80 -2.97 -0.51
N ASN A 97 -6.06 -2.73 -0.14
CA ASN A 97 -7.17 -3.56 -0.59
C ASN A 97 -7.70 -3.10 -1.95
N ILE A 98 -7.80 -4.05 -2.86
CA ILE A 98 -8.41 -3.83 -4.18
C ILE A 98 -9.70 -4.64 -4.22
N LEU A 99 -10.80 -3.99 -4.56
CA LEU A 99 -12.14 -4.58 -4.53
C LEU A 99 -12.69 -4.83 -5.93
N PRO A 100 -13.33 -6.00 -6.17
CA PRO A 100 -13.83 -6.34 -7.51
C PRO A 100 -14.99 -5.46 -7.98
N ASN A 101 -15.75 -4.88 -7.07
CA ASN A 101 -16.90 -4.04 -7.42
C ASN A 101 -16.49 -2.65 -7.93
N GLN A 102 -15.20 -2.31 -7.91
CA GLN A 102 -14.70 -1.03 -8.39
C GLN A 102 -14.41 -1.02 -9.89
N ILE A 103 -14.33 -2.19 -10.52
CA ILE A 103 -13.93 -2.35 -11.92
C ILE A 103 -14.78 -3.42 -12.59
N SER A 104 -14.63 -3.52 -13.93
CA SER A 104 -15.33 -4.55 -14.70
C SER A 104 -14.78 -5.96 -14.37
N LYS A 105 -15.58 -6.98 -14.64
CA LYS A 105 -15.16 -8.37 -14.45
C LYS A 105 -13.93 -8.70 -15.30
N LYS A 106 -13.88 -8.20 -16.52
CA LYS A 106 -12.74 -8.42 -17.43
C LYS A 106 -11.47 -7.80 -16.88
N GLU A 107 -11.56 -6.60 -16.33
CA GLU A 107 -10.42 -5.92 -15.71
C GLU A 107 -9.95 -6.67 -14.45
N TRP A 108 -10.90 -7.20 -13.66
CA TRP A 108 -10.59 -7.97 -12.48
C TRP A 108 -9.83 -9.26 -12.81
N GLU A 109 -10.21 -9.95 -13.88
CA GLU A 109 -9.56 -11.18 -14.31
C GLU A 109 -8.09 -10.96 -14.71
N THR A 110 -7.73 -9.75 -15.12
CA THR A 110 -6.38 -9.38 -15.53
C THR A 110 -5.72 -8.39 -14.59
N ILE A 111 -6.18 -8.33 -13.33
CA ILE A 111 -5.76 -7.32 -12.36
C ILE A 111 -4.23 -7.31 -12.14
N GLU A 112 -3.58 -8.47 -12.13
CA GLU A 112 -2.15 -8.57 -11.93
C GLU A 112 -1.31 -8.04 -13.08
N GLU A 113 -1.91 -7.88 -14.26
CA GLU A 113 -1.27 -7.36 -15.46
C GLU A 113 -1.47 -5.85 -15.61
N ARG A 114 -2.27 -5.23 -14.76
CA ARG A 114 -2.61 -3.81 -14.83
C ARG A 114 -1.54 -2.96 -14.17
N ARG A 115 -1.46 -1.69 -14.59
CA ARG A 115 -0.54 -0.72 -14.01
C ARG A 115 -1.16 -0.01 -12.83
N PHE A 116 -0.35 0.16 -11.79
CA PHE A 116 -0.72 0.90 -10.59
C PHE A 116 0.33 1.94 -10.28
N TRP A 117 -0.10 3.01 -9.62
CA TRP A 117 0.76 4.07 -9.13
C TRP A 117 0.55 4.26 -7.63
N LEU A 118 1.62 4.58 -6.94
CA LEU A 118 1.53 5.07 -5.57
C LEU A 118 1.42 6.58 -5.63
N VAL A 119 0.32 7.13 -5.13
CA VAL A 119 0.09 8.58 -5.08
C VAL A 119 0.47 9.09 -3.70
N PHE A 120 1.41 10.02 -3.63
CA PHE A 120 1.93 10.56 -2.38
C PHE A 120 1.65 12.05 -2.21
N SER A 121 1.04 12.68 -3.18
CA SER A 121 0.55 14.05 -3.11
C SER A 121 -0.59 14.25 -4.10
N SER A 122 -1.70 14.84 -3.64
CA SER A 122 -2.87 15.12 -4.50
C SER A 122 -3.10 16.62 -4.68
N TYR A 123 -2.58 17.45 -3.77
CA TYR A 123 -2.83 18.88 -3.76
C TYR A 123 -1.57 19.62 -3.26
N PRO A 124 -1.22 20.76 -3.83
CA PRO A 124 -1.83 21.41 -5.01
C PRO A 124 -1.46 20.69 -6.33
N ILE A 125 -0.41 19.85 -6.33
CA ILE A 125 0.05 19.11 -7.51
C ILE A 125 0.02 17.63 -7.18
N LYS A 126 -0.62 16.83 -8.04
CA LYS A 126 -0.63 15.38 -7.92
C LYS A 126 0.76 14.82 -8.25
N LYS A 127 1.30 14.02 -7.32
CA LYS A 127 2.59 13.33 -7.49
C LYS A 127 2.40 11.83 -7.27
N LYS A 128 2.88 11.04 -8.21
CA LYS A 128 2.74 9.59 -8.16
C LYS A 128 3.97 8.87 -8.71
N LEU A 129 4.18 7.63 -8.24
CA LEU A 129 5.23 6.73 -8.70
C LEU A 129 4.60 5.49 -9.31
N LEU A 130 5.08 5.08 -10.49
CA LEU A 130 4.66 3.82 -11.10
C LEU A 130 5.17 2.65 -10.24
N LEU A 131 4.28 1.72 -9.90
CA LEU A 131 4.67 0.48 -9.27
C LEU A 131 5.31 -0.44 -10.32
N SER A 132 6.49 -0.86 -10.04
CA SER A 132 7.25 -1.70 -10.96
C SER A 132 8.15 -2.70 -10.20
#